data_53f213ec975fd3491d9116c4220b5b88
#
_entry.id   53f213ec975fd3491d9116c4220b5b88
#
_cell.length_a   1.000
_cell.length_b   1.000
_cell.length_c   1.000
_cell.angle_alpha   90.00
_cell.angle_beta   90.00
_cell.angle_gamma   90.00
#
_symmetry.space_group_name_H-M   'P 1'
#
loop_
_entity.id
_entity.type
_entity.pdbx_description
1 polymer ?
#
loop_
_entity_poly.entity_id
_entity_poly.type
_entity_poly.pdbx_seq_one_letter_code
_entity_poly.pdbx_strand_id
1 'polypeptide(L)'
;MARHFIVEADGGSRNNPGQAAYGAVVIDPESGEVIVECAELIGIASNNVAEYSGLVAGLEAVRALDPEATVLVTMDSKLVVEQMSGRWKIKHPDMRALAMKARDVLPYENVEYQWIPRAENSRADALLNMVLDSRTI
;
A
#
# COMPACT_ATOMS: atom_id res chain seq x y z
N MET A 1 -17.81 -2.07 18.26
CA MET A 1 -18.06 -2.05 16.80
C MET A 1 -16.77 -1.88 16.03
N ALA A 2 -16.65 -2.57 14.91
CA ALA A 2 -15.47 -2.47 14.07
C ALA A 2 -15.37 -1.07 13.45
N ARG A 3 -14.16 -0.52 13.41
CA ARG A 3 -13.87 0.76 12.76
C ARG A 3 -13.72 0.56 11.25
N HIS A 4 -13.85 1.63 10.52
CA HIS A 4 -13.63 1.64 9.08
C HIS A 4 -12.56 2.68 8.73
N PHE A 5 -11.63 2.29 7.85
CA PHE A 5 -10.54 3.16 7.40
C PHE A 5 -10.40 3.12 5.90
N ILE A 6 -9.77 4.17 5.36
CA ILE A 6 -9.29 4.17 3.99
C ILE A 6 -7.76 4.12 4.06
N VAL A 7 -7.15 3.29 3.22
CA VAL A 7 -5.70 3.24 3.03
C VAL A 7 -5.39 3.69 1.61
N GLU A 8 -4.49 4.67 1.48
CA GLU A 8 -3.87 5.01 0.21
C GLU A 8 -2.44 4.50 0.26
N ALA A 9 -2.03 3.71 -0.71
CA ALA A 9 -0.69 3.13 -0.75
C ALA A 9 -0.07 3.31 -2.13
N ASP A 10 1.25 3.47 -2.15
CA ASP A 10 2.02 3.63 -3.37
C ASP A 10 3.42 3.08 -3.16
N GLY A 11 4.08 2.72 -4.23
CA GLY A 11 5.46 2.27 -4.19
C GLY A 11 6.16 2.63 -5.49
N GLY A 12 7.45 2.81 -5.42
CA GLY A 12 8.22 3.15 -6.60
C GLY A 12 9.68 2.76 -6.49
N SER A 13 10.29 2.60 -7.63
CA SER A 13 11.68 2.24 -7.76
C SER A 13 12.32 3.18 -8.77
N ARG A 14 13.48 3.73 -8.44
CA ARG A 14 14.26 4.52 -9.38
C ARG A 14 15.13 3.57 -10.20
N ASN A 15 14.92 3.56 -11.54
CA ASN A 15 15.55 2.62 -12.48
C ASN A 15 15.07 1.16 -12.28
N ASN A 16 13.83 0.92 -12.27
CA ASN A 16 13.06 -0.31 -12.08
C ASN A 16 13.72 -1.61 -12.67
N PRO A 17 14.46 -2.46 -11.89
CA PRO A 17 14.68 -2.32 -10.45
C PRO A 17 15.72 -1.27 -10.09
N GLY A 18 15.68 -0.79 -8.86
CA GLY A 18 16.58 0.21 -8.34
C GLY A 18 16.26 0.51 -6.90
N GLN A 19 16.77 1.62 -6.39
CA GLN A 19 16.40 2.08 -5.03
C GLN A 19 14.90 2.29 -4.97
N ALA A 20 14.26 1.59 -4.06
CA ALA A 20 12.81 1.54 -3.97
C ALA A 20 12.32 1.98 -2.59
N ALA A 21 11.09 2.47 -2.55
CA ALA A 21 10.43 2.90 -1.34
C ALA A 21 8.92 2.77 -1.48
N TYR A 22 8.25 2.83 -0.35
CA TYR A 22 6.80 2.91 -0.35
C TYR A 22 6.32 4.07 0.52
N GLY A 23 5.08 4.47 0.29
CA GLY A 23 4.33 5.38 1.14
C GLY A 23 2.92 4.84 1.32
N ALA A 24 2.38 5.01 2.50
CA ALA A 24 1.00 4.64 2.78
C ALA A 24 0.43 5.58 3.83
N VAL A 25 -0.85 5.91 3.70
CA VAL A 25 -1.56 6.70 4.69
C VAL A 25 -2.83 5.96 5.10
N VAL A 26 -3.16 6.06 6.39
CA VAL A 26 -4.44 5.58 6.93
C VAL A 26 -5.29 6.80 7.22
N ILE A 27 -6.50 6.80 6.70
CA ILE A 27 -7.40 7.95 6.73
C ILE A 27 -8.69 7.58 7.45
N ASP A 28 -9.15 8.48 8.32
CA ASP A 28 -10.48 8.40 8.90
C ASP A 28 -11.48 8.88 7.83
N PRO A 29 -12.39 8.01 7.35
CA PRO A 29 -13.31 8.39 6.28
C PRO A 29 -14.34 9.45 6.71
N GLU A 30 -14.63 9.56 7.99
CA GLU A 30 -15.61 10.54 8.48
C GLU A 30 -15.06 11.95 8.49
N SER A 31 -13.81 12.12 8.93
CA SER A 31 -13.18 13.44 9.02
C SER A 31 -12.31 13.78 7.82
N GLY A 32 -11.85 12.76 7.09
CA GLY A 32 -10.86 12.92 6.04
C GLY A 32 -9.44 13.11 6.54
N GLU A 33 -9.23 13.02 7.85
CA GLU A 33 -7.91 13.21 8.44
C GLU A 33 -7.00 12.01 8.24
N VAL A 34 -5.74 12.27 7.97
CA VAL A 34 -4.68 11.25 7.96
C VAL A 34 -4.34 10.92 9.41
N ILE A 35 -4.53 9.66 9.80
CA ILE A 35 -4.28 9.17 11.14
C ILE A 35 -2.86 8.63 11.27
N VAL A 36 -2.37 7.92 10.25
CA VAL A 36 -1.05 7.29 10.25
C VAL A 36 -0.40 7.51 8.90
N GLU A 37 0.89 7.84 8.92
CA GLU A 37 1.71 7.89 7.72
C GLU A 37 2.83 6.86 7.84
N CYS A 38 3.04 6.08 6.79
CA CYS A 38 4.11 5.08 6.72
C CYS A 38 4.95 5.36 5.46
N ALA A 39 6.26 5.37 5.61
CA ALA A 39 7.14 5.51 4.46
C ALA A 39 8.50 4.91 4.81
N GLU A 40 9.02 4.05 3.93
CA GLU A 40 10.33 3.41 4.16
C GLU A 40 11.03 3.13 2.85
N LEU A 41 12.37 3.16 2.93
CA LEU A 41 13.23 2.61 1.89
C LEU A 41 13.26 1.11 2.06
N ILE A 42 13.21 0.38 0.94
CA ILE A 42 13.23 -1.09 0.95
C ILE A 42 14.44 -1.68 0.21
N GLY A 43 15.42 -0.84 -0.14
CA GLY A 43 16.59 -1.29 -0.88
C GLY A 43 16.32 -1.41 -2.37
N ILE A 44 17.03 -2.31 -3.04
CA ILE A 44 16.88 -2.53 -4.47
C ILE A 44 15.68 -3.44 -4.72
N ALA A 45 14.69 -2.94 -5.41
CA ALA A 45 13.47 -3.70 -5.73
C ALA A 45 12.78 -3.13 -6.96
N SER A 46 11.82 -3.88 -7.50
CA SER A 46 10.98 -3.42 -8.60
C SER A 46 9.86 -2.51 -8.10
N ASN A 47 9.25 -1.76 -9.01
CA ASN A 47 8.06 -0.97 -8.71
C ASN A 47 6.95 -1.83 -8.07
N ASN A 48 6.71 -3.02 -8.63
CA ASN A 48 5.64 -3.89 -8.15
C ASN A 48 5.88 -4.38 -6.73
N VAL A 49 7.12 -4.73 -6.40
CA VAL A 49 7.49 -5.12 -5.03
C VAL A 49 7.28 -3.95 -4.06
N ALA A 50 7.68 -2.74 -4.47
CA ALA A 50 7.50 -1.55 -3.66
C ALA A 50 6.01 -1.25 -3.40
N GLU A 51 5.17 -1.42 -4.42
CA GLU A 51 3.73 -1.19 -4.30
C GLU A 51 3.07 -2.19 -3.35
N TYR A 52 3.43 -3.47 -3.44
CA TYR A 52 2.94 -4.47 -2.48
C TYR A 52 3.44 -4.19 -1.06
N SER A 53 4.68 -3.73 -0.92
CA SER A 53 5.24 -3.39 0.39
C SER A 53 4.47 -2.25 1.05
N GLY A 54 4.07 -1.25 0.27
CA GLY A 54 3.23 -0.15 0.74
C GLY A 54 1.85 -0.62 1.18
N LEU A 55 1.25 -1.53 0.41
CA LEU A 55 -0.03 -2.14 0.77
C LEU A 55 0.07 -2.85 2.12
N VAL A 56 1.08 -3.70 2.29
CA VAL A 56 1.28 -4.44 3.54
C VAL A 56 1.44 -3.48 4.71
N ALA A 57 2.26 -2.44 4.57
CA ALA A 57 2.49 -1.45 5.62
C ALA A 57 1.20 -0.74 6.02
N GLY A 58 0.39 -0.34 5.04
CA GLY A 58 -0.90 0.31 5.30
C GLY A 58 -1.87 -0.59 6.06
N LEU A 59 -1.96 -1.86 5.65
CA LEU A 59 -2.82 -2.83 6.32
C LEU A 59 -2.34 -3.14 7.74
N GLU A 60 -1.03 -3.24 7.96
CA GLU A 60 -0.46 -3.46 9.29
C GLU A 60 -0.75 -2.27 10.21
N ALA A 61 -0.70 -1.05 9.69
CA ALA A 61 -1.05 0.14 10.46
C ALA A 61 -2.52 0.12 10.89
N VAL A 62 -3.42 -0.30 9.99
CA VAL A 62 -4.85 -0.47 10.33
C VAL A 62 -5.03 -1.54 11.41
N ARG A 63 -4.36 -2.67 11.26
CA ARG A 63 -4.44 -3.76 12.26
C ARG A 63 -4.00 -3.29 13.64
N ALA A 64 -2.98 -2.45 13.71
CA ALA A 64 -2.49 -1.91 14.97
C ALA A 64 -3.55 -1.00 15.63
N LEU A 65 -4.37 -0.34 14.83
CA LEU A 65 -5.46 0.49 15.34
C LEU A 65 -6.68 -0.34 15.75
N ASP A 66 -7.05 -1.33 14.94
CA ASP A 66 -8.20 -2.20 15.18
C ASP A 66 -8.09 -3.46 14.33
N PRO A 67 -7.79 -4.63 14.93
CA PRO A 67 -7.66 -5.88 14.17
C PRO A 67 -8.96 -6.37 13.52
N GLU A 68 -10.10 -5.80 13.89
CA GLU A 68 -11.41 -6.16 13.33
C GLU A 68 -11.93 -5.12 12.33
N ALA A 69 -11.10 -4.14 11.98
CA ALA A 69 -11.48 -3.06 11.09
C ALA A 69 -11.83 -3.54 9.69
N THR A 70 -12.71 -2.78 9.04
CA THR A 70 -12.90 -2.89 7.59
C THR A 70 -12.11 -1.77 6.92
N VAL A 71 -11.62 -2.01 5.70
CA VAL A 71 -10.72 -1.11 4.99
C VAL A 71 -11.08 -1.03 3.53
N LEU A 72 -11.09 0.19 3.00
CA LEU A 72 -11.03 0.41 1.56
C LEU A 72 -9.60 0.81 1.21
N VAL A 73 -8.92 -0.03 0.46
CA VAL A 73 -7.57 0.26 -0.05
C VAL A 73 -7.70 0.90 -1.43
N THR A 74 -7.12 2.08 -1.60
CA THR A 74 -7.06 2.74 -2.90
C THR A 74 -5.62 2.82 -3.36
N MET A 75 -5.36 2.40 -4.59
CA MET A 75 -4.02 2.39 -5.19
C MET A 75 -4.12 2.75 -6.67
N ASP A 76 -3.09 3.34 -7.21
CA ASP A 76 -3.00 3.61 -8.65
C ASP A 76 -2.29 2.50 -9.43
N SER A 77 -1.87 1.43 -8.74
CA SER A 77 -1.38 0.22 -9.39
C SER A 77 -2.55 -0.68 -9.75
N LYS A 78 -2.89 -0.71 -11.01
CA LYS A 78 -3.96 -1.60 -11.49
C LYS A 78 -3.59 -3.06 -11.27
N LEU A 79 -2.32 -3.40 -11.46
CA LEU A 79 -1.83 -4.77 -11.25
C LEU A 79 -2.12 -5.25 -9.83
N VAL A 80 -1.72 -4.48 -8.82
CA VAL A 80 -1.92 -4.87 -7.42
C VAL A 80 -3.41 -4.96 -7.09
N VAL A 81 -4.20 -3.96 -7.51
CA VAL A 81 -5.65 -3.94 -7.26
C VAL A 81 -6.32 -5.17 -7.87
N GLU A 82 -6.00 -5.50 -9.12
CA GLU A 82 -6.61 -6.64 -9.80
C GLU A 82 -6.15 -7.97 -9.21
N GLN A 83 -4.89 -8.08 -8.83
CA GLN A 83 -4.38 -9.29 -8.20
C GLN A 83 -4.98 -9.51 -6.82
N MET A 84 -5.04 -8.48 -5.99
CA MET A 84 -5.60 -8.59 -4.64
C MET A 84 -7.11 -8.80 -4.66
N SER A 85 -7.79 -8.33 -5.69
CA SER A 85 -9.23 -8.58 -5.89
C SER A 85 -9.54 -9.97 -6.44
N GLY A 86 -8.50 -10.73 -6.78
CA GLY A 86 -8.64 -12.11 -7.31
C GLY A 86 -8.97 -12.19 -8.79
N ARG A 87 -8.90 -11.08 -9.51
CA ARG A 87 -9.21 -11.05 -10.95
C ARG A 87 -8.02 -11.40 -11.84
N TRP A 88 -6.79 -11.12 -11.38
CA TRP A 88 -5.56 -11.43 -12.10
C TRP A 88 -4.69 -12.38 -11.29
N LYS A 89 -4.01 -13.29 -11.98
CA LYS A 89 -3.06 -14.22 -11.34
C LYS A 89 -1.79 -13.50 -10.92
N ILE A 90 -1.18 -14.00 -9.85
CA ILE A 90 0.12 -13.54 -9.37
C ILE A 90 1.15 -14.58 -9.75
N LYS A 91 1.96 -14.28 -10.76
CA LYS A 91 2.96 -15.23 -11.30
C LYS A 91 4.33 -15.08 -10.66
N HIS A 92 4.72 -13.85 -10.33
CA HIS A 92 6.05 -13.56 -9.77
C HIS A 92 6.14 -14.00 -8.31
N PRO A 93 7.14 -14.83 -7.93
CA PRO A 93 7.23 -15.36 -6.56
C PRO A 93 7.29 -14.29 -5.46
N ASP A 94 8.06 -13.22 -5.69
CA ASP A 94 8.19 -12.15 -4.69
C ASP A 94 6.88 -11.42 -4.46
N MET A 95 6.13 -11.18 -5.54
CA MET A 95 4.82 -10.55 -5.46
C MET A 95 3.80 -11.48 -4.79
N ARG A 96 3.88 -12.78 -5.09
CA ARG A 96 3.00 -13.78 -4.47
C ARG A 96 3.20 -13.82 -2.96
N ALA A 97 4.44 -13.82 -2.50
CA ALA A 97 4.76 -13.82 -1.06
C ALA A 97 4.19 -12.59 -0.36
N LEU A 98 4.36 -11.41 -0.97
CA LEU A 98 3.83 -10.16 -0.41
C LEU A 98 2.30 -10.11 -0.44
N ALA A 99 1.68 -10.63 -1.50
CA ALA A 99 0.22 -10.70 -1.60
C ALA A 99 -0.37 -11.62 -0.51
N MET A 100 0.28 -12.75 -0.25
CA MET A 100 -0.14 -13.65 0.84
C MET A 100 0.00 -12.96 2.18
N LYS A 101 1.10 -12.25 2.40
CA LYS A 101 1.31 -11.48 3.63
C LYS A 101 0.21 -10.42 3.80
N ALA A 102 -0.13 -9.70 2.74
CA ALA A 102 -1.21 -8.70 2.77
C ALA A 102 -2.55 -9.34 3.13
N ARG A 103 -2.86 -10.50 2.57
CA ARG A 103 -4.12 -11.21 2.86
C ARG A 103 -4.22 -11.67 4.30
N ASP A 104 -3.09 -11.94 4.94
CA ASP A 104 -3.05 -12.46 6.31
C ASP A 104 -3.07 -11.36 7.37
N VAL A 105 -2.89 -10.10 6.99
CA VAL A 105 -2.88 -8.98 7.96
C VAL A 105 -4.24 -8.79 8.61
N LEU A 106 -5.29 -8.77 7.79
CA LEU A 106 -6.68 -8.63 8.23
C LEU A 106 -7.52 -9.70 7.54
N PRO A 107 -8.71 -10.03 8.09
CA PRO A 107 -9.63 -10.93 7.39
C PRO A 107 -9.84 -10.44 5.96
N TYR A 108 -9.69 -11.32 4.98
CA TYR A 108 -9.75 -10.95 3.58
C TYR A 108 -11.08 -10.27 3.21
N GLU A 109 -12.18 -10.75 3.76
CA GLU A 109 -13.51 -10.20 3.53
C GLU A 109 -13.71 -8.79 4.09
N ASN A 110 -12.80 -8.35 4.98
CA ASN A 110 -12.86 -7.00 5.56
C ASN A 110 -12.15 -5.95 4.71
N VAL A 111 -11.49 -6.35 3.62
CA VAL A 111 -10.67 -5.45 2.82
C VAL A 111 -11.21 -5.38 1.39
N GLU A 112 -11.51 -4.17 0.94
CA GLU A 112 -11.86 -3.89 -0.45
C GLU A 112 -10.72 -3.16 -1.13
N TYR A 113 -10.54 -3.42 -2.43
CA TYR A 113 -9.49 -2.79 -3.24
C TYR A 113 -10.14 -2.01 -4.37
N GLN A 114 -9.68 -0.77 -4.56
CA GLN A 114 -10.19 0.10 -5.61
C GLN A 114 -9.02 0.80 -6.31
N TRP A 115 -9.00 0.71 -7.64
CA TRP A 115 -8.04 1.47 -8.43
C TRP A 115 -8.46 2.94 -8.47
N ILE A 116 -7.48 3.83 -8.33
CA ILE A 116 -7.66 5.27 -8.48
C ILE A 116 -6.59 5.80 -9.44
N PRO A 117 -6.85 6.91 -10.15
CA PRO A 117 -5.83 7.56 -10.95
C PRO A 117 -4.67 8.04 -10.08
N ARG A 118 -3.48 8.09 -10.66
CA ARG A 118 -2.26 8.53 -9.95
C ARG A 118 -2.43 9.90 -9.29
N ALA A 119 -3.09 10.83 -9.96
CA ALA A 119 -3.32 12.18 -9.43
C ALA A 119 -4.12 12.18 -8.12
N GLU A 120 -4.90 11.13 -7.87
CA GLU A 120 -5.69 11.00 -6.63
C GLU A 120 -4.94 10.25 -5.54
N ASN A 121 -3.72 9.77 -5.81
CA ASN A 121 -2.88 9.05 -4.85
C ASN A 121 -1.66 9.88 -4.43
N SER A 122 -1.79 11.19 -4.41
CA SER A 122 -0.66 12.11 -4.24
C SER A 122 -0.03 12.08 -2.84
N ARG A 123 -0.79 11.77 -1.80
CA ARG A 123 -0.25 11.73 -0.43
C ARG A 123 0.74 10.58 -0.27
N ALA A 124 0.37 9.40 -0.72
CA ALA A 124 1.26 8.23 -0.66
C ALA A 124 2.48 8.42 -1.58
N ASP A 125 2.27 8.96 -2.78
CA ASP A 125 3.35 9.26 -3.72
C ASP A 125 4.35 10.26 -3.13
N ALA A 126 3.87 11.31 -2.48
CA ALA A 126 4.73 12.31 -1.85
C ALA A 126 5.59 11.70 -0.74
N LEU A 127 5.03 10.78 0.04
CA LEU A 127 5.77 10.11 1.12
C LEU A 127 6.91 9.24 0.57
N LEU A 128 6.64 8.45 -0.45
CA LEU A 128 7.69 7.59 -1.02
C LEU A 128 8.80 8.42 -1.67
N ASN A 129 8.46 9.50 -2.34
CA ASN A 129 9.46 10.39 -2.95
C ASN A 129 10.29 11.12 -1.90
N MET A 130 9.68 11.51 -0.79
CA MET A 130 10.39 12.14 0.31
C MET A 130 11.50 11.23 0.85
N VAL A 131 11.23 9.95 1.08
CA VAL A 131 12.26 9.03 1.58
C VAL A 131 13.30 8.66 0.51
N LEU A 132 12.90 8.56 -0.75
CA LEU A 132 13.86 8.35 -1.85
C LEU A 132 14.80 9.54 -1.99
N ASP A 133 14.27 10.75 -1.91
CA ASP A 133 15.06 11.98 -2.05
C ASP A 133 16.03 12.17 -0.88
N SER A 134 15.64 11.78 0.33
CA SER A 134 16.51 11.89 1.50
C SER A 134 17.78 11.06 1.37
N ARG A 135 17.77 10.06 0.49
CA ARG A 135 18.91 9.16 0.25
C ARG A 135 20.00 9.78 -0.63
N THR A 136 19.69 10.84 -1.34
CA THR A 136 20.61 11.47 -2.32
C THR A 136 21.46 12.58 -1.75
N ILE A 137 21.39 12.83 -0.47
CA ILE A 137 22.18 13.88 0.22
C ILE A 137 23.56 13.37 0.58
#